data_05088e4e5a78a04e1d0b7ca9a5cbd5ea
#
_entry.id   05088e4e5a78a04e1d0b7ca9a5cbd5ea
#
_cell.length_a   1.000
_cell.length_b   1.000
_cell.length_c   1.000
_cell.angle_alpha   90.00
_cell.angle_beta   90.00
_cell.angle_gamma   90.00
#
_symmetry.space_group_name_H-M   'P 1'
#
loop_
_entity.id
_entity.type
_entity.pdbx_description
1 polymer ?
#
loop_
_entity_poly.entity_id
_entity_poly.type
_entity_poly.pdbx_seq_one_letter_code
_entity_poly.pdbx_strand_id
1 'polypeptide(L)'
;MVGDAEPDQPAPEGQTGTAEQGTAEQGTAEAGTAEGGTAEEEGTGEAGAIPALLVIAPDLAEEQSTPVYDWVVVGRECAGVDERHRLLIEDPAISRMHLEVRLDLAGDQAWLTDHSTNGTRLNGKRIERSIPVRIKPGDRVRLGEAELQFRSRRFSAMSAAGAMATLRQINVTEMVLVVGDILSFSTIAESADDRLLLENIDRLYAELRQILARHHGTLSNYVGDAFFATWEIDAVPDAAREAVTFAIESAESLPRIAAGLGVRDPDGGPLRMGWGVASGPAAVSQLTGMLVTVLGDATNVAFRLSGLAGRDGRPDVLVTDAVHRVTSMGFAFTPASAIQVKGRTQSVETLGARRL
;
A
#
# COMPACT_ATOMS: atom_id res chain seq x y z
N MET A 1 -37.98 -54.64 9.45
CA MET A 1 -38.13 -54.83 10.87
C MET A 1 -37.54 -53.55 11.50
N VAL A 2 -38.40 -52.57 11.79
CA VAL A 2 -39.06 -52.37 13.09
C VAL A 2 -37.98 -51.95 14.11
N GLY A 3 -37.96 -50.84 14.76
CA GLY A 3 -38.91 -49.79 15.15
C GLY A 3 -38.10 -48.65 15.78
N ASP A 4 -38.54 -47.49 15.62
CA ASP A 4 -39.36 -46.66 16.51
C ASP A 4 -38.83 -46.43 17.92
N ALA A 5 -38.58 -45.16 18.25
CA ALA A 5 -39.37 -44.34 19.17
C ALA A 5 -38.60 -43.10 19.68
N GLU A 6 -39.08 -41.91 19.33
CA GLU A 6 -39.27 -40.76 20.23
C GLU A 6 -40.38 -41.11 21.26
N PRO A 7 -40.67 -40.34 22.32
CA PRO A 7 -40.53 -38.89 22.59
C PRO A 7 -40.16 -38.52 24.05
N ASP A 8 -39.95 -37.26 24.43
CA ASP A 8 -40.91 -36.48 25.24
C ASP A 8 -40.28 -35.19 25.79
N GLN A 9 -40.96 -34.07 25.58
CA GLN A 9 -40.85 -32.83 26.39
C GLN A 9 -41.82 -32.95 27.60
N PRO A 10 -41.64 -32.16 28.67
CA PRO A 10 -42.38 -30.89 28.75
C PRO A 10 -41.73 -29.71 29.48
N ALA A 11 -42.14 -28.52 29.18
CA ALA A 11 -42.22 -27.37 30.06
C ALA A 11 -43.56 -27.48 30.86
N PRO A 12 -43.89 -26.67 31.89
CA PRO A 12 -43.94 -25.22 31.92
C PRO A 12 -43.88 -24.50 33.30
N GLU A 13 -44.08 -23.15 33.27
CA GLU A 13 -44.72 -22.23 34.28
C GLU A 13 -43.96 -21.88 35.55
N GLY A 14 -43.98 -20.70 36.13
CA GLY A 14 -44.77 -19.49 35.90
C GLY A 14 -44.59 -18.50 37.07
N GLN A 15 -44.92 -17.24 36.79
CA GLN A 15 -45.54 -16.25 37.71
C GLN A 15 -44.66 -15.65 38.84
N THR A 16 -44.73 -14.40 39.26
CA THR A 16 -45.58 -13.18 39.13
C THR A 16 -45.02 -12.06 39.96
N GLY A 17 -45.33 -10.81 39.56
CA GLY A 17 -45.67 -9.68 40.44
C GLY A 17 -44.50 -8.79 40.88
N THR A 18 -44.55 -7.52 41.03
CA THR A 18 -45.65 -6.56 41.09
C THR A 18 -45.07 -5.17 40.83
N ALA A 19 -45.88 -4.26 40.32
CA ALA A 19 -45.63 -2.86 40.10
C ALA A 19 -45.64 -2.03 41.42
N GLU A 20 -44.96 -0.89 41.45
CA GLU A 20 -45.46 0.28 42.17
C GLU A 20 -45.09 1.58 41.46
N GLN A 21 -46.08 2.45 41.43
CA GLN A 21 -46.16 3.79 40.83
C GLN A 21 -45.68 4.87 41.83
N GLY A 22 -45.24 6.01 41.31
CA GLY A 22 -45.04 7.23 42.10
C GLY A 22 -44.57 8.36 41.22
N THR A 23 -45.47 9.09 40.73
CA THR A 23 -46.03 10.45 40.80
C THR A 23 -45.13 11.58 40.32
N ALA A 24 -45.72 12.31 39.37
CA ALA A 24 -45.29 13.55 38.78
C ALA A 24 -45.37 14.74 39.73
N GLU A 25 -44.50 15.73 39.55
CA GLU A 25 -44.86 17.13 39.86
C GLU A 25 -44.38 18.07 38.77
N GLN A 26 -45.32 18.92 38.36
CA GLN A 26 -45.17 20.01 37.40
C GLN A 26 -44.67 21.26 38.14
N GLY A 27 -43.80 22.03 37.50
CA GLY A 27 -43.40 23.36 37.96
C GLY A 27 -43.18 24.29 36.77
N THR A 28 -43.98 25.29 36.74
CA THR A 28 -44.32 26.33 35.77
C THR A 28 -43.18 27.24 35.32
N ALA A 29 -43.40 27.78 34.12
CA ALA A 29 -42.62 28.79 33.41
C ALA A 29 -42.53 30.17 34.10
N GLU A 30 -41.45 30.88 33.86
CA GLU A 30 -41.46 32.34 33.71
C GLU A 30 -40.45 32.82 32.69
N ALA A 31 -40.92 33.75 31.86
CA ALA A 31 -40.18 34.42 30.79
C ALA A 31 -39.41 35.64 31.37
N GLY A 32 -38.20 35.85 30.90
CA GLY A 32 -37.38 37.02 31.15
C GLY A 32 -36.62 37.46 29.92
N THR A 33 -36.90 38.66 29.50
CA THR A 33 -36.46 39.40 28.32
C THR A 33 -34.96 39.75 28.31
N ALA A 34 -34.44 39.75 27.10
CA ALA A 34 -33.24 40.33 26.49
C ALA A 34 -32.42 41.38 27.27
N GLU A 35 -31.12 41.25 27.18
CA GLU A 35 -30.22 42.38 26.84
C GLU A 35 -28.88 41.82 26.24
N GLY A 36 -28.34 42.53 25.25
CA GLY A 36 -27.23 42.13 24.43
C GLY A 36 -25.87 42.21 25.16
N GLY A 37 -25.04 41.28 24.81
CA GLY A 37 -23.61 41.24 25.10
C GLY A 37 -22.87 40.70 23.90
N THR A 38 -22.13 41.56 23.25
CA THR A 38 -21.13 41.20 22.26
C THR A 38 -20.09 40.30 22.91
N ALA A 39 -20.12 38.99 22.61
CA ALA A 39 -19.05 38.08 22.94
C ALA A 39 -18.16 37.92 21.68
N GLU A 40 -16.91 38.27 21.90
CA GLU A 40 -15.81 38.09 20.98
C GLU A 40 -15.74 36.64 20.54
N GLU A 41 -15.67 36.41 19.24
CA GLU A 41 -15.38 35.12 18.63
C GLU A 41 -13.90 34.75 18.90
N GLU A 42 -13.65 34.08 20.01
CA GLU A 42 -12.40 33.34 20.19
C GLU A 42 -12.42 32.07 19.32
N GLY A 43 -11.39 31.95 18.54
CA GLY A 43 -11.13 30.95 17.54
C GLY A 43 -11.51 29.52 17.87
N THR A 44 -12.54 29.02 17.21
CA THR A 44 -12.72 27.59 17.02
C THR A 44 -11.74 27.11 15.98
N GLY A 45 -10.71 26.40 16.43
CA GLY A 45 -9.80 25.68 15.59
C GLY A 45 -10.56 24.84 14.57
N GLU A 46 -10.05 24.81 13.34
CA GLU A 46 -10.56 24.03 12.21
C GLU A 46 -10.62 22.54 12.55
N ALA A 47 -11.63 22.11 13.27
CA ALA A 47 -11.96 20.71 13.46
C ALA A 47 -12.86 20.27 12.30
N GLY A 48 -12.23 19.71 11.25
CA GLY A 48 -12.89 18.65 10.51
C GLY A 48 -13.60 18.97 9.23
N ALA A 49 -13.09 19.85 8.35
CA ALA A 49 -13.53 19.81 6.96
C ALA A 49 -12.98 18.53 6.29
N ILE A 50 -13.87 17.69 5.73
CA ILE A 50 -13.48 16.50 4.98
C ILE A 50 -12.70 16.94 3.74
N PRO A 51 -11.41 16.59 3.60
CA PRO A 51 -10.57 17.08 2.50
C PRO A 51 -11.00 16.55 1.13
N ALA A 52 -11.44 15.28 1.07
CA ALA A 52 -11.89 14.65 -0.16
C ALA A 52 -12.92 13.54 0.11
N LEU A 53 -13.64 13.17 -0.94
CA LEU A 53 -14.59 12.05 -0.97
C LEU A 53 -14.25 11.12 -2.13
N LEU A 54 -14.39 9.80 -1.90
CA LEU A 54 -14.58 8.83 -2.96
C LEU A 54 -16.08 8.51 -3.08
N VAL A 55 -16.64 8.74 -4.25
CA VAL A 55 -18.05 8.52 -4.53
C VAL A 55 -18.18 7.31 -5.43
N ILE A 56 -18.91 6.28 -4.96
CA ILE A 56 -19.25 5.08 -5.73
C ILE A 56 -20.49 5.38 -6.57
N ALA A 57 -20.48 4.89 -7.81
CA ALA A 57 -21.59 5.06 -8.74
C ALA A 57 -22.05 6.52 -8.89
N PRO A 58 -21.16 7.45 -9.28
CA PRO A 58 -21.34 8.90 -9.15
C PRO A 58 -22.51 9.49 -9.95
N ASP A 59 -23.09 8.73 -10.86
CA ASP A 59 -24.20 9.18 -11.74
C ASP A 59 -25.53 8.45 -11.42
N LEU A 60 -25.58 7.64 -10.36
CA LEU A 60 -26.78 6.90 -9.95
C LEU A 60 -27.51 7.63 -8.82
N ALA A 61 -28.82 7.35 -8.71
CA ALA A 61 -29.65 7.94 -7.66
C ALA A 61 -29.23 7.52 -6.23
N GLU A 62 -28.52 6.42 -6.09
CA GLU A 62 -27.99 5.86 -4.83
C GLU A 62 -26.47 5.94 -4.78
N GLU A 63 -25.91 7.13 -5.02
CA GLU A 63 -24.48 7.32 -4.85
C GLU A 63 -24.08 7.19 -3.37
N GLN A 64 -23.00 6.43 -3.12
CA GLN A 64 -22.40 6.31 -1.79
C GLN A 64 -21.09 7.11 -1.76
N SER A 65 -20.86 7.86 -0.69
CA SER A 65 -19.64 8.64 -0.53
C SER A 65 -18.87 8.23 0.72
N THR A 66 -17.57 7.99 0.55
CA THR A 66 -16.66 7.67 1.64
C THR A 66 -15.69 8.84 1.85
N PRO A 67 -15.61 9.40 3.07
CA PRO A 67 -14.69 10.48 3.38
C PRO A 67 -13.23 9.97 3.34
N VAL A 68 -12.35 10.77 2.77
CA VAL A 68 -10.91 10.55 2.78
C VAL A 68 -10.27 11.70 3.52
N TYR A 69 -9.64 11.43 4.66
CA TYR A 69 -9.01 12.44 5.50
C TYR A 69 -7.53 12.60 5.18
N ASP A 70 -6.84 11.50 4.97
CA ASP A 70 -5.43 11.39 4.66
C ASP A 70 -5.15 10.28 3.63
N TRP A 71 -5.68 9.07 3.87
CA TRP A 71 -5.60 7.94 2.93
C TRP A 71 -6.80 7.01 3.07
N VAL A 72 -7.04 6.20 2.05
CA VAL A 72 -8.03 5.12 2.05
C VAL A 72 -7.58 3.99 1.11
N VAL A 73 -7.80 2.76 1.55
CA VAL A 73 -7.65 1.56 0.71
C VAL A 73 -9.02 1.14 0.22
N VAL A 74 -9.11 0.85 -1.06
CA VAL A 74 -10.31 0.31 -1.70
C VAL A 74 -10.07 -1.14 -2.09
N GLY A 75 -10.99 -2.02 -1.76
CA GLY A 75 -10.91 -3.43 -2.11
C GLY A 75 -12.15 -4.20 -1.69
N ARG A 76 -12.17 -5.49 -1.98
CA ARG A 76 -13.32 -6.33 -1.58
C ARG A 76 -13.25 -6.78 -0.11
N GLU A 77 -12.10 -6.65 0.56
CA GLU A 77 -11.91 -7.16 1.93
C GLU A 77 -11.16 -6.19 2.83
N CYS A 78 -10.04 -5.60 2.39
CA CYS A 78 -9.18 -4.66 3.12
C CYS A 78 -8.79 -5.16 4.52
N ALA A 79 -8.37 -6.44 4.62
CA ALA A 79 -8.01 -7.07 5.88
C ALA A 79 -6.87 -6.30 6.60
N GLY A 80 -7.03 -6.07 7.90
CA GLY A 80 -6.06 -5.33 8.72
C GLY A 80 -6.08 -3.80 8.55
N VAL A 81 -6.97 -3.26 7.71
CA VAL A 81 -7.15 -1.82 7.53
C VAL A 81 -8.29 -1.34 8.42
N ASP A 82 -8.04 -0.27 9.18
CA ASP A 82 -9.03 0.41 10.02
C ASP A 82 -10.25 0.84 9.20
N GLU A 83 -11.44 0.83 9.83
CA GLU A 83 -12.70 1.16 9.16
C GLU A 83 -12.72 2.57 8.55
N ARG A 84 -12.03 3.53 9.15
CA ARG A 84 -11.89 4.90 8.63
C ARG A 84 -11.06 5.00 7.36
N HIS A 85 -10.22 4.00 7.10
CA HIS A 85 -9.26 3.99 6.01
C HIS A 85 -9.56 2.92 4.96
N ARG A 86 -10.76 2.32 4.98
CA ARG A 86 -11.15 1.32 4.00
C ARG A 86 -12.48 1.66 3.32
N LEU A 87 -12.56 1.31 2.05
CA LEU A 87 -13.77 1.30 1.26
C LEU A 87 -13.96 -0.10 0.68
N LEU A 88 -15.00 -0.80 1.13
CA LEU A 88 -15.30 -2.16 0.68
C LEU A 88 -16.24 -2.12 -0.53
N ILE A 89 -15.90 -2.91 -1.56
CA ILE A 89 -16.71 -3.10 -2.76
C ILE A 89 -16.81 -4.60 -3.02
N GLU A 90 -18.00 -5.15 -2.86
CA GLU A 90 -18.30 -6.57 -3.05
C GLU A 90 -18.38 -6.93 -4.54
N ASP A 91 -17.21 -7.10 -5.17
CA ASP A 91 -17.07 -7.55 -6.57
C ASP A 91 -15.91 -8.56 -6.65
N PRO A 92 -16.17 -9.80 -7.14
CA PRO A 92 -15.10 -10.81 -7.31
C PRO A 92 -13.95 -10.39 -8.20
N ALA A 93 -14.19 -9.47 -9.15
CA ALA A 93 -13.14 -8.90 -10.02
C ALA A 93 -12.22 -7.91 -9.30
N ILE A 94 -12.61 -7.46 -8.10
CA ILE A 94 -11.83 -6.54 -7.28
C ILE A 94 -10.93 -7.33 -6.34
N SER A 95 -9.64 -6.98 -6.30
CA SER A 95 -8.67 -7.56 -5.37
C SER A 95 -9.03 -7.24 -3.92
N ARG A 96 -8.59 -8.07 -2.96
CA ARG A 96 -8.83 -7.85 -1.52
C ARG A 96 -8.38 -6.46 -1.08
N MET A 97 -7.18 -6.06 -1.49
CA MET A 97 -6.67 -4.69 -1.46
C MET A 97 -6.39 -4.31 -2.91
N HIS A 98 -7.23 -3.46 -3.51
CA HIS A 98 -7.17 -3.19 -4.95
C HIS A 98 -6.41 -1.93 -5.30
N LEU A 99 -6.73 -0.83 -4.65
CA LEU A 99 -6.05 0.43 -4.83
C LEU A 99 -5.99 1.22 -3.52
N GLU A 100 -5.10 2.19 -3.51
CA GLU A 100 -4.95 3.14 -2.42
C GLU A 100 -5.06 4.57 -2.96
N VAL A 101 -5.81 5.42 -2.26
CA VAL A 101 -5.83 6.87 -2.47
C VAL A 101 -5.17 7.54 -1.29
N ARG A 102 -4.21 8.43 -1.55
CA ARG A 102 -3.52 9.26 -0.54
C ARG A 102 -3.68 10.73 -0.83
N LEU A 103 -3.84 11.50 0.24
CA LEU A 103 -3.93 12.95 0.21
C LEU A 103 -2.66 13.55 0.79
N ASP A 104 -1.97 14.36 0.03
CA ASP A 104 -0.94 15.27 0.51
C ASP A 104 -1.60 16.61 0.84
N LEU A 105 -1.94 16.79 2.10
CA LEU A 105 -2.62 17.99 2.58
C LEU A 105 -1.67 19.21 2.61
N ALA A 106 -0.37 19.01 2.70
CA ALA A 106 0.61 20.10 2.68
C ALA A 106 0.88 20.61 1.25
N GLY A 107 0.94 19.67 0.30
CA GLY A 107 1.19 19.98 -1.12
C GLY A 107 -0.06 20.14 -1.97
N ASP A 108 -1.28 20.04 -1.39
CA ASP A 108 -2.56 20.06 -2.12
C ASP A 108 -2.60 19.07 -3.29
N GLN A 109 -2.14 17.84 -3.05
CA GLN A 109 -2.08 16.78 -4.04
C GLN A 109 -2.80 15.52 -3.56
N ALA A 110 -3.34 14.78 -4.52
CA ALA A 110 -3.93 13.48 -4.28
C ALA A 110 -3.33 12.45 -5.25
N TRP A 111 -3.08 11.26 -4.72
CA TRP A 111 -2.41 10.17 -5.43
C TRP A 111 -3.23 8.91 -5.38
N LEU A 112 -3.21 8.16 -6.47
CA LEU A 112 -3.84 6.85 -6.61
C LEU A 112 -2.76 5.83 -6.95
N THR A 113 -2.74 4.71 -6.21
CA THR A 113 -1.82 3.59 -6.47
C THR A 113 -2.62 2.31 -6.68
N ASP A 114 -2.40 1.62 -7.79
CA ASP A 114 -3.01 0.33 -8.09
C ASP A 114 -2.18 -0.81 -7.49
N HIS A 115 -2.79 -1.64 -6.65
CA HIS A 115 -2.20 -2.86 -6.07
C HIS A 115 -2.82 -4.14 -6.64
N SER A 116 -3.75 -3.99 -7.58
CA SER A 116 -4.62 -5.07 -8.01
C SER A 116 -3.96 -6.07 -8.96
N THR A 117 -4.58 -7.24 -9.07
CA THR A 117 -4.22 -8.25 -10.07
C THR A 117 -4.84 -7.93 -11.44
N ASN A 118 -6.08 -7.43 -11.45
CA ASN A 118 -6.83 -7.19 -12.68
C ASN A 118 -6.59 -5.81 -13.29
N GLY A 119 -6.04 -4.88 -12.50
CA GLY A 119 -5.69 -3.52 -12.92
C GLY A 119 -6.82 -2.51 -12.73
N THR A 120 -6.41 -1.27 -12.56
CA THR A 120 -7.25 -0.08 -12.39
C THR A 120 -7.19 0.80 -13.64
N ARG A 121 -8.31 1.46 -13.95
CA ARG A 121 -8.35 2.48 -15.01
C ARG A 121 -8.66 3.84 -14.42
N LEU A 122 -7.84 4.82 -14.76
CA LEU A 122 -8.05 6.23 -14.43
C LEU A 122 -8.48 6.98 -15.71
N ASN A 123 -9.69 7.56 -15.71
CA ASN A 123 -10.26 8.22 -16.88
C ASN A 123 -10.20 7.35 -18.14
N GLY A 124 -10.53 6.06 -18.01
CA GLY A 124 -10.52 5.09 -19.10
C GLY A 124 -9.13 4.52 -19.47
N LYS A 125 -8.03 5.09 -19.01
CA LYS A 125 -6.68 4.59 -19.27
C LYS A 125 -6.23 3.68 -18.14
N ARG A 126 -5.67 2.51 -18.45
CA ARG A 126 -5.08 1.60 -17.47
C ARG A 126 -3.83 2.24 -16.87
N ILE A 127 -3.77 2.29 -15.54
CA ILE A 127 -2.58 2.73 -14.81
C ILE A 127 -1.64 1.55 -14.56
N GLU A 128 -0.39 1.85 -14.29
CA GLU A 128 0.60 0.83 -13.96
C GLU A 128 0.51 0.44 -12.50
N ARG A 129 0.60 -0.86 -12.24
CA ARG A 129 0.55 -1.42 -10.88
C ARG A 129 1.70 -0.87 -10.05
N SER A 130 1.39 -0.51 -8.81
CA SER A 130 2.35 -0.03 -7.80
C SER A 130 3.04 1.30 -8.13
N ILE A 131 2.58 2.00 -9.17
CA ILE A 131 3.08 3.33 -9.53
C ILE A 131 2.02 4.36 -9.14
N PRO A 132 2.32 5.26 -8.19
CA PRO A 132 1.41 6.34 -7.83
C PRO A 132 1.16 7.26 -9.03
N VAL A 133 -0.10 7.51 -9.32
CA VAL A 133 -0.52 8.50 -10.32
C VAL A 133 -1.28 9.63 -9.64
N ARG A 134 -1.03 10.86 -10.05
CA ARG A 134 -1.74 12.01 -9.52
C ARG A 134 -3.18 11.99 -9.98
N ILE A 135 -4.10 12.23 -9.05
CA ILE A 135 -5.53 12.41 -9.34
C ILE A 135 -6.00 13.81 -8.95
N LYS A 136 -7.06 14.26 -9.60
CA LYS A 136 -7.69 15.57 -9.37
C LYS A 136 -9.20 15.40 -9.21
N PRO A 137 -9.88 16.37 -8.62
CA PRO A 137 -11.33 16.35 -8.51
C PRO A 137 -12.01 16.17 -9.86
N GLY A 138 -12.98 15.27 -9.90
CA GLY A 138 -13.69 14.87 -11.11
C GLY A 138 -13.10 13.63 -11.79
N ASP A 139 -11.88 13.21 -11.46
CA ASP A 139 -11.30 11.99 -12.01
C ASP A 139 -12.13 10.76 -11.66
N ARG A 140 -12.29 9.87 -12.66
CA ARG A 140 -13.03 8.61 -12.55
C ARG A 140 -12.08 7.44 -12.51
N VAL A 141 -12.27 6.58 -11.53
CA VAL A 141 -11.46 5.39 -11.27
C VAL A 141 -12.35 4.16 -11.45
N ARG A 142 -12.02 3.32 -12.43
CA ARG A 142 -12.75 2.08 -12.67
C ARG A 142 -11.92 0.88 -12.23
N LEU A 143 -12.55 0.02 -11.41
CA LEU A 143 -12.01 -1.22 -10.89
C LEU A 143 -13.10 -2.30 -10.99
N GLY A 144 -12.87 -3.37 -11.76
CA GLY A 144 -13.95 -4.31 -12.12
C GLY A 144 -15.09 -3.62 -12.82
N GLU A 145 -16.31 -3.83 -12.34
CA GLU A 145 -17.51 -3.12 -12.79
C GLU A 145 -17.80 -1.84 -11.99
N ALA A 146 -17.12 -1.62 -10.87
CA ALA A 146 -17.32 -0.44 -10.05
C ALA A 146 -16.62 0.78 -10.65
N GLU A 147 -17.28 1.93 -10.55
CA GLU A 147 -16.72 3.22 -10.88
C GLU A 147 -16.76 4.14 -9.66
N LEU A 148 -15.60 4.72 -9.33
CA LEU A 148 -15.43 5.70 -8.28
C LEU A 148 -15.17 7.08 -8.90
N GLN A 149 -15.61 8.13 -8.24
CA GLN A 149 -15.21 9.50 -8.56
C GLN A 149 -14.51 10.14 -7.38
N PHE A 150 -13.35 10.74 -7.61
CA PHE A 150 -12.66 11.54 -6.63
C PHE A 150 -13.26 12.95 -6.59
N ARG A 151 -13.81 13.36 -5.45
CA ARG A 151 -14.41 14.68 -5.24
C ARG A 151 -13.69 15.43 -4.13
N SER A 152 -13.31 16.66 -4.39
CA SER A 152 -12.72 17.55 -3.39
C SER A 152 -12.91 19.01 -3.80
N ARG A 153 -12.99 19.90 -2.80
CA ARG A 153 -12.92 21.35 -3.01
C ARG A 153 -11.49 21.87 -2.88
N ARG A 154 -10.64 21.13 -2.18
CA ARG A 154 -9.28 21.54 -1.85
C ARG A 154 -8.30 21.32 -3.01
N PHE A 155 -8.39 20.19 -3.69
CA PHE A 155 -7.43 19.78 -4.74
C PHE A 155 -7.80 20.28 -6.13
N SER A 156 -8.79 21.17 -6.27
CA SER A 156 -9.35 21.59 -7.56
C SER A 156 -8.56 22.68 -8.28
N ALA A 157 -7.64 23.36 -7.62
CA ALA A 157 -6.87 24.43 -8.23
C ALA A 157 -5.47 23.95 -8.62
N MET A 158 -5.21 23.81 -9.92
CA MET A 158 -3.85 24.00 -10.42
C MET A 158 -3.54 25.51 -10.33
N SER A 159 -3.23 25.99 -9.14
CA SER A 159 -2.57 27.28 -9.03
C SER A 159 -1.12 27.10 -9.51
N ALA A 160 -0.69 27.90 -10.46
CA ALA A 160 0.71 27.97 -10.87
C ALA A 160 1.64 28.26 -9.67
N ALA A 161 1.11 28.90 -8.62
CA ALA A 161 1.79 29.11 -7.35
C ALA A 161 1.95 27.80 -6.53
N GLY A 162 0.95 26.89 -6.55
CA GLY A 162 1.03 25.59 -5.90
C GLY A 162 2.06 24.67 -6.57
N ALA A 163 2.15 24.67 -7.90
CA ALA A 163 3.16 23.92 -8.64
C ALA A 163 4.59 24.38 -8.29
N MET A 164 4.80 25.69 -8.06
CA MET A 164 6.09 26.23 -7.62
C MET A 164 6.39 25.98 -6.15
N ALA A 165 5.37 25.91 -5.28
CA ALA A 165 5.55 25.58 -3.86
C ALA A 165 5.84 24.09 -3.65
N THR A 166 5.20 23.20 -4.44
CA THR A 166 5.44 21.75 -4.40
C THR A 166 6.83 21.37 -4.90
N LEU A 167 7.37 22.12 -5.88
CA LEU A 167 8.77 21.96 -6.32
C LEU A 167 9.80 22.29 -5.22
N ARG A 168 9.41 22.99 -4.16
CA ARG A 168 10.28 23.30 -3.02
C ARG A 168 10.38 22.20 -1.96
N GLN A 169 9.53 21.18 -1.99
CA GLN A 169 9.55 20.06 -1.05
C GLN A 169 9.84 18.70 -1.70
N ILE A 170 9.95 18.63 -3.02
CA ILE A 170 10.43 17.42 -3.68
C ILE A 170 11.96 17.46 -3.65
N ASN A 171 12.54 16.80 -2.69
CA ASN A 171 13.97 16.55 -2.72
C ASN A 171 14.22 15.43 -3.73
N VAL A 172 14.81 15.77 -4.86
CA VAL A 172 15.37 14.78 -5.78
C VAL A 172 16.76 14.44 -5.25
N THR A 173 16.93 13.22 -4.83
CA THR A 173 18.16 12.69 -4.24
C THR A 173 18.63 11.48 -5.04
N GLU A 174 19.91 11.33 -5.21
CA GLU A 174 20.50 10.11 -5.77
C GLU A 174 20.34 8.96 -4.77
N MET A 175 19.71 7.89 -5.20
CA MET A 175 19.36 6.76 -4.35
C MET A 175 19.74 5.43 -4.98
N VAL A 176 20.01 4.45 -4.13
CA VAL A 176 19.97 3.04 -4.52
C VAL A 176 18.67 2.43 -4.00
N LEU A 177 18.01 1.71 -4.85
CA LEU A 177 16.66 1.19 -4.67
C LEU A 177 16.71 -0.32 -4.80
N VAL A 178 16.16 -1.02 -3.81
CA VAL A 178 16.09 -2.48 -3.79
C VAL A 178 14.65 -2.91 -3.64
N VAL A 179 14.20 -3.76 -4.53
CA VAL A 179 12.89 -4.39 -4.47
C VAL A 179 13.05 -5.90 -4.39
N GLY A 180 12.42 -6.52 -3.43
CA GLY A 180 12.29 -7.97 -3.31
C GLY A 180 10.85 -8.40 -3.55
N ASP A 181 10.60 -9.25 -4.55
CA ASP A 181 9.27 -9.72 -4.95
C ASP A 181 9.14 -11.24 -4.72
N ILE A 182 8.03 -11.70 -4.14
CA ILE A 182 7.82 -13.13 -3.89
C ILE A 182 7.43 -13.81 -5.20
N LEU A 183 8.18 -14.84 -5.57
CA LEU A 183 7.91 -15.59 -6.80
C LEU A 183 6.56 -16.30 -6.69
N SER A 184 5.74 -16.18 -7.74
CA SER A 184 4.43 -16.85 -7.84
C SER A 184 3.44 -16.48 -6.72
N PHE A 185 3.60 -15.31 -6.09
CA PHE A 185 2.75 -14.89 -4.96
C PHE A 185 1.26 -14.98 -5.26
N SER A 186 0.80 -14.55 -6.44
CA SER A 186 -0.62 -14.63 -6.81
C SER A 186 -1.17 -16.05 -6.73
N THR A 187 -0.41 -17.05 -7.21
CA THR A 187 -0.79 -18.46 -7.14
C THR A 187 -0.78 -18.98 -5.71
N ILE A 188 0.20 -18.57 -4.91
CA ILE A 188 0.27 -18.90 -3.48
C ILE A 188 -0.97 -18.33 -2.76
N ALA A 189 -1.29 -17.07 -3.01
CA ALA A 189 -2.42 -16.38 -2.40
C ALA A 189 -3.79 -16.94 -2.79
N GLU A 190 -3.92 -17.53 -3.98
CA GLU A 190 -5.14 -18.21 -4.41
C GLU A 190 -5.39 -19.54 -3.67
N SER A 191 -4.34 -20.19 -3.21
CA SER A 191 -4.39 -21.54 -2.61
C SER A 191 -4.21 -21.57 -1.10
N ALA A 192 -3.63 -20.53 -0.50
CA ALA A 192 -3.33 -20.47 0.92
C ALA A 192 -4.51 -19.90 1.71
N ASP A 193 -4.62 -20.30 2.99
CA ASP A 193 -5.46 -19.60 3.96
C ASP A 193 -4.93 -18.19 4.20
N ASP A 194 -5.80 -17.19 4.09
CA ASP A 194 -5.44 -15.78 4.16
C ASP A 194 -4.73 -15.38 5.45
N ARG A 195 -5.19 -15.91 6.58
CA ARG A 195 -4.59 -15.62 7.89
C ARG A 195 -3.20 -16.23 7.99
N LEU A 196 -3.07 -17.49 7.58
CA LEU A 196 -1.78 -18.16 7.54
C LEU A 196 -0.79 -17.45 6.62
N LEU A 197 -1.26 -16.99 5.45
CA LEU A 197 -0.45 -16.24 4.50
C LEU A 197 0.07 -14.94 5.13
N LEU A 198 -0.81 -14.12 5.72
CA LEU A 198 -0.44 -12.86 6.37
C LEU A 198 0.56 -13.08 7.52
N GLU A 199 0.32 -14.05 8.40
CA GLU A 199 1.24 -14.37 9.50
C GLU A 199 2.63 -14.78 9.01
N ASN A 200 2.70 -15.52 7.89
CA ASN A 200 3.98 -15.95 7.33
C ASN A 200 4.72 -14.84 6.59
N ILE A 201 3.99 -13.99 5.85
CA ILE A 201 4.58 -12.80 5.20
C ILE A 201 5.11 -11.81 6.23
N ASP A 202 4.39 -11.60 7.34
CA ASP A 202 4.83 -10.70 8.40
C ASP A 202 6.13 -11.22 9.07
N ARG A 203 6.22 -12.53 9.31
CA ARG A 203 7.47 -13.18 9.80
C ARG A 203 8.62 -13.02 8.80
N LEU A 204 8.38 -13.27 7.51
CA LEU A 204 9.38 -13.08 6.47
C LEU A 204 9.90 -11.65 6.48
N TYR A 205 9.00 -10.68 6.48
CA TYR A 205 9.38 -9.26 6.47
C TYR A 205 10.06 -8.82 7.77
N ALA A 206 9.72 -9.41 8.91
CA ALA A 206 10.43 -9.14 10.16
C ALA A 206 11.91 -9.55 10.08
N GLU A 207 12.21 -10.71 9.50
CA GLU A 207 13.59 -11.16 9.25
C GLU A 207 14.32 -10.25 8.24
N LEU A 208 13.65 -9.89 7.14
CA LEU A 208 14.23 -8.98 6.13
C LEU A 208 14.52 -7.59 6.70
N ARG A 209 13.67 -7.05 7.59
CA ARG A 209 13.94 -5.79 8.29
C ARG A 209 15.18 -5.86 9.17
N GLN A 210 15.46 -7.00 9.82
CA GLN A 210 16.69 -7.18 10.59
C GLN A 210 17.93 -7.18 9.69
N ILE A 211 17.86 -7.83 8.52
CA ILE A 211 18.94 -7.78 7.53
C ILE A 211 19.12 -6.34 7.04
N LEU A 212 18.02 -5.66 6.70
CA LEU A 212 18.04 -4.27 6.22
C LEU A 212 18.73 -3.31 7.20
N ALA A 213 18.41 -3.43 8.49
CA ALA A 213 19.01 -2.61 9.53
C ALA A 213 20.53 -2.78 9.63
N ARG A 214 21.06 -3.99 9.42
CA ARG A 214 22.52 -4.25 9.40
C ARG A 214 23.21 -3.57 8.23
N HIS A 215 22.50 -3.33 7.14
CA HIS A 215 23.00 -2.69 5.93
C HIS A 215 22.59 -1.22 5.80
N HIS A 216 22.19 -0.59 6.89
CA HIS A 216 21.86 0.83 6.95
C HIS A 216 20.79 1.28 5.94
N GLY A 217 19.93 0.35 5.49
CA GLY A 217 18.86 0.65 4.56
C GLY A 217 17.60 1.17 5.26
N THR A 218 16.83 1.96 4.54
CA THR A 218 15.53 2.45 4.98
C THR A 218 14.43 1.67 4.29
N LEU A 219 13.51 1.08 5.05
CA LEU A 219 12.29 0.50 4.49
C LEU A 219 11.41 1.64 3.99
N SER A 220 11.16 1.68 2.69
CA SER A 220 10.27 2.67 2.09
C SER A 220 8.81 2.29 2.32
N ASN A 221 8.40 1.13 1.82
CA ASN A 221 7.07 0.58 2.03
C ASN A 221 7.00 -0.90 1.58
N TYR A 222 5.84 -1.50 1.80
CA TYR A 222 5.44 -2.76 1.17
C TYR A 222 4.49 -2.44 0.01
N VAL A 223 4.77 -3.00 -1.17
CA VAL A 223 3.96 -2.76 -2.37
C VAL A 223 3.37 -4.11 -2.83
N GLY A 224 2.19 -4.43 -2.32
CA GLY A 224 1.62 -5.77 -2.43
C GLY A 224 2.48 -6.77 -1.67
N ASP A 225 3.05 -7.73 -2.40
CA ASP A 225 4.00 -8.72 -1.89
C ASP A 225 5.47 -8.33 -2.08
N ALA A 226 5.73 -7.08 -2.48
CA ALA A 226 7.09 -6.60 -2.65
C ALA A 226 7.61 -5.85 -1.42
N PHE A 227 8.83 -6.19 -1.01
CA PHE A 227 9.62 -5.48 -0.01
C PHE A 227 10.43 -4.39 -0.70
N PHE A 228 10.17 -3.11 -0.40
CA PHE A 228 10.85 -1.99 -1.04
C PHE A 228 11.72 -1.21 -0.05
N ALA A 229 13.03 -1.19 -0.29
CA ALA A 229 14.02 -0.51 0.54
C ALA A 229 14.90 0.44 -0.27
N THR A 230 15.44 1.45 0.40
CA THR A 230 16.21 2.54 -0.22
C THR A 230 17.45 2.91 0.60
N TRP A 231 18.47 3.39 -0.11
CA TRP A 231 19.69 3.97 0.43
C TRP A 231 19.94 5.32 -0.25
N GLU A 232 19.99 6.37 0.51
CA GLU A 232 20.35 7.70 0.02
C GLU A 232 21.89 7.78 -0.10
N ILE A 233 22.39 8.06 -1.31
CA ILE A 233 23.83 7.95 -1.62
C ILE A 233 24.65 8.93 -0.80
N ASP A 234 24.13 10.14 -0.57
CA ASP A 234 24.82 11.17 0.19
C ASP A 234 24.77 10.95 1.72
N ALA A 235 23.83 10.13 2.20
CA ALA A 235 23.63 9.88 3.63
C ALA A 235 24.26 8.57 4.11
N VAL A 236 24.37 7.57 3.24
CA VAL A 236 24.88 6.23 3.60
C VAL A 236 26.22 5.99 2.91
N PRO A 237 27.32 5.83 3.66
CA PRO A 237 28.62 5.44 3.07
C PRO A 237 28.48 4.13 2.30
N ASP A 238 29.07 4.06 1.11
CA ASP A 238 29.03 2.89 0.23
C ASP A 238 27.60 2.35 -0.06
N ALA A 239 26.60 3.24 -0.14
CA ALA A 239 25.18 2.93 -0.30
C ALA A 239 24.89 1.80 -1.32
N ALA A 240 25.55 1.84 -2.49
CA ALA A 240 25.37 0.83 -3.52
C ALA A 240 25.89 -0.55 -3.08
N ARG A 241 27.00 -0.59 -2.36
CA ARG A 241 27.57 -1.82 -1.82
C ARG A 241 26.68 -2.41 -0.73
N GLU A 242 26.19 -1.57 0.19
CA GLU A 242 25.29 -1.98 1.25
C GLU A 242 23.97 -2.53 0.68
N ALA A 243 23.42 -1.87 -0.32
CA ALA A 243 22.19 -2.30 -0.99
C ALA A 243 22.34 -3.65 -1.71
N VAL A 244 23.45 -3.85 -2.45
CA VAL A 244 23.74 -5.14 -3.11
C VAL A 244 24.00 -6.23 -2.08
N THR A 245 24.73 -5.92 -0.99
CA THR A 245 24.99 -6.89 0.09
C THR A 245 23.69 -7.29 0.77
N PHE A 246 22.79 -6.35 1.06
CA PHE A 246 21.47 -6.62 1.58
C PHE A 246 20.67 -7.58 0.68
N ALA A 247 20.62 -7.30 -0.62
CA ALA A 247 19.87 -8.14 -1.57
C ALA A 247 20.42 -9.57 -1.64
N ILE A 248 21.76 -9.72 -1.68
CA ILE A 248 22.42 -11.02 -1.70
C ILE A 248 22.21 -11.77 -0.38
N GLU A 249 22.45 -11.11 0.78
CA GLU A 249 22.25 -11.75 2.08
C GLU A 249 20.79 -12.16 2.32
N SER A 250 19.85 -11.35 1.86
CA SER A 250 18.43 -11.68 1.91
C SER A 250 18.12 -12.92 1.07
N ALA A 251 18.63 -12.99 -0.16
CA ALA A 251 18.46 -14.16 -1.05
C ALA A 251 19.10 -15.41 -0.44
N GLU A 252 20.31 -15.32 0.11
CA GLU A 252 21.03 -16.43 0.75
C GLU A 252 20.35 -16.91 2.06
N SER A 253 19.73 -15.99 2.81
CA SER A 253 19.04 -16.31 4.06
C SER A 253 17.65 -16.86 3.85
N LEU A 254 17.05 -16.60 2.71
CA LEU A 254 15.66 -16.94 2.42
C LEU A 254 15.32 -18.43 2.57
N PRO A 255 16.13 -19.38 2.11
CA PRO A 255 15.84 -20.80 2.30
C PRO A 255 15.71 -21.18 3.79
N ARG A 256 16.55 -20.61 4.65
CA ARG A 256 16.47 -20.82 6.12
C ARG A 256 15.23 -20.19 6.70
N ILE A 257 14.91 -18.97 6.32
CA ILE A 257 13.71 -18.25 6.79
C ILE A 257 12.46 -18.99 6.33
N ALA A 258 12.38 -19.32 5.05
CA ALA A 258 11.24 -19.98 4.44
C ALA A 258 10.99 -21.39 4.98
N ALA A 259 12.03 -22.10 5.44
CA ALA A 259 11.87 -23.41 6.09
C ALA A 259 11.00 -23.35 7.34
N GLY A 260 11.02 -22.21 8.07
CA GLY A 260 10.21 -21.96 9.26
C GLY A 260 8.79 -21.44 8.97
N LEU A 261 8.47 -21.18 7.72
CA LEU A 261 7.14 -20.68 7.31
C LEU A 261 6.19 -21.86 7.02
N GLY A 262 4.90 -21.64 7.25
CA GLY A 262 3.84 -22.61 6.94
C GLY A 262 3.36 -22.56 5.49
N VAL A 263 3.79 -21.54 4.73
CA VAL A 263 3.41 -21.35 3.32
C VAL A 263 4.53 -21.86 2.41
N ARG A 264 4.15 -22.45 1.27
CA ARG A 264 5.06 -23.05 0.28
C ARG A 264 4.83 -22.41 -1.09
N ASP A 265 5.83 -22.54 -1.96
CA ASP A 265 5.63 -22.19 -3.36
C ASP A 265 4.69 -23.20 -4.05
N PRO A 266 4.18 -22.93 -5.26
CA PRO A 266 3.25 -23.82 -5.96
C PRO A 266 3.80 -25.23 -6.23
N ASP A 267 5.12 -25.41 -6.28
CA ASP A 267 5.78 -26.69 -6.48
C ASP A 267 6.01 -27.44 -5.15
N GLY A 268 5.54 -26.90 -4.03
CA GLY A 268 5.71 -27.44 -2.67
C GLY A 268 7.07 -27.14 -2.04
N GLY A 269 7.92 -26.38 -2.72
CA GLY A 269 9.21 -25.92 -2.22
C GLY A 269 9.08 -24.76 -1.21
N PRO A 270 10.21 -24.28 -0.66
CA PRO A 270 10.24 -23.09 0.16
C PRO A 270 9.92 -21.83 -0.68
N LEU A 271 9.36 -20.79 -0.06
CA LEU A 271 9.16 -19.50 -0.70
C LEU A 271 10.46 -19.00 -1.31
N ARG A 272 10.36 -18.40 -2.49
CA ARG A 272 11.47 -17.77 -3.21
C ARG A 272 11.17 -16.32 -3.48
N MET A 273 12.22 -15.49 -3.53
CA MET A 273 12.11 -14.06 -3.87
C MET A 273 13.11 -13.71 -4.96
N GLY A 274 12.70 -12.81 -5.85
CA GLY A 274 13.56 -12.17 -6.81
C GLY A 274 13.91 -10.75 -6.35
N TRP A 275 15.16 -10.34 -6.50
CA TRP A 275 15.67 -9.06 -6.05
C TRP A 275 16.14 -8.20 -7.22
N GLY A 276 15.65 -6.97 -7.28
CA GLY A 276 16.06 -5.97 -8.25
C GLY A 276 16.74 -4.79 -7.59
N VAL A 277 17.96 -4.44 -8.05
CA VAL A 277 18.72 -3.31 -7.53
C VAL A 277 18.99 -2.32 -8.65
N ALA A 278 18.59 -1.07 -8.44
CA ALA A 278 18.81 0.03 -9.38
C ALA A 278 19.29 1.28 -8.65
N SER A 279 19.99 2.17 -9.36
CA SER A 279 20.39 3.48 -8.82
C SER A 279 19.99 4.60 -9.78
N GLY A 280 19.71 5.75 -9.23
CA GLY A 280 19.40 6.97 -9.97
C GLY A 280 18.63 7.98 -9.14
N PRO A 281 18.34 9.14 -9.75
CA PRO A 281 17.59 10.19 -9.10
C PRO A 281 16.17 9.72 -8.77
N ALA A 282 15.77 9.96 -7.52
CA ALA A 282 14.44 9.67 -7.04
C ALA A 282 13.90 10.87 -6.24
N ALA A 283 12.65 11.19 -6.48
CA ALA A 283 11.92 12.17 -5.70
C ALA A 283 11.43 11.52 -4.41
N VAL A 284 11.89 12.02 -3.28
CA VAL A 284 11.46 11.60 -1.95
C VAL A 284 10.42 12.57 -1.45
N SER A 285 9.23 12.08 -1.20
CA SER A 285 8.18 12.86 -0.57
C SER A 285 7.81 12.22 0.77
N GLN A 286 8.02 12.96 1.85
CA GLN A 286 7.46 12.60 3.16
C GLN A 286 6.00 13.02 3.19
N LEU A 287 5.13 12.19 2.66
CA LEU A 287 3.70 12.35 2.81
C LEU A 287 3.32 11.88 4.22
N THR A 288 3.13 12.85 5.12
CA THR A 288 2.62 12.67 6.49
C THR A 288 3.19 11.47 7.27
N GLY A 289 4.37 11.65 7.85
CA GLY A 289 4.79 10.98 9.10
C GLY A 289 5.12 9.49 9.10
N MET A 290 4.67 8.68 8.16
CA MET A 290 4.85 7.22 8.21
C MET A 290 5.25 6.52 6.91
N LEU A 291 5.10 7.11 5.74
CA LEU A 291 5.51 6.48 4.49
C LEU A 291 6.29 7.46 3.60
N VAL A 292 7.51 7.08 3.29
CA VAL A 292 8.34 7.77 2.31
C VAL A 292 7.96 7.23 0.92
N THR A 293 7.30 8.04 0.10
CA THR A 293 7.07 7.69 -1.30
C THR A 293 8.29 8.08 -2.11
N VAL A 294 8.90 7.10 -2.76
CA VAL A 294 10.07 7.28 -3.61
C VAL A 294 9.65 7.11 -5.07
N LEU A 295 9.72 8.18 -5.84
CA LEU A 295 9.30 8.23 -7.23
C LEU A 295 10.51 8.50 -8.13
N GLY A 296 10.69 7.67 -9.15
CA GLY A 296 11.76 7.85 -10.13
C GLY A 296 11.78 6.72 -11.16
N ASP A 297 12.48 6.95 -12.27
CA ASP A 297 12.69 5.93 -13.28
C ASP A 297 13.43 4.71 -12.71
N ALA A 298 14.41 4.94 -11.83
CA ALA A 298 15.13 3.87 -11.13
C ALA A 298 14.22 2.98 -10.27
N THR A 299 13.14 3.55 -9.67
CA THR A 299 12.13 2.78 -8.94
C THR A 299 11.45 1.76 -9.85
N ASN A 300 10.98 2.22 -11.03
CA ASN A 300 10.34 1.33 -12.01
C ASN A 300 11.27 0.22 -12.50
N VAL A 301 12.56 0.55 -12.67
CA VAL A 301 13.57 -0.42 -13.06
C VAL A 301 13.74 -1.46 -11.95
N ALA A 302 13.90 -1.07 -10.68
CA ALA A 302 14.06 -1.99 -9.55
C ALA A 302 12.88 -2.97 -9.44
N PHE A 303 11.63 -2.48 -9.53
CA PHE A 303 10.43 -3.32 -9.55
C PHE A 303 10.40 -4.28 -10.74
N ARG A 304 10.84 -3.84 -11.91
CA ARG A 304 10.89 -4.72 -13.09
C ARG A 304 11.94 -5.80 -12.93
N LEU A 305 13.11 -5.47 -12.37
CA LEU A 305 14.18 -6.43 -12.14
C LEU A 305 13.75 -7.48 -11.11
N SER A 306 13.10 -7.09 -10.00
CA SER A 306 12.63 -8.04 -8.99
C SER A 306 11.65 -9.05 -9.57
N GLY A 307 10.72 -8.60 -10.42
CA GLY A 307 9.78 -9.49 -11.11
C GLY A 307 10.42 -10.42 -12.16
N LEU A 308 11.68 -10.21 -12.55
CA LEU A 308 12.42 -11.05 -13.48
C LEU A 308 13.47 -11.93 -12.80
N ALA A 309 13.98 -11.50 -11.66
CA ALA A 309 15.00 -12.22 -10.89
C ALA A 309 14.47 -13.57 -10.41
N GLY A 310 15.33 -14.59 -10.40
CA GLY A 310 14.99 -15.96 -10.01
C GLY A 310 14.06 -16.70 -10.97
N ARG A 311 13.69 -16.10 -12.12
CA ARG A 311 12.81 -16.69 -13.14
C ARG A 311 13.59 -17.00 -14.42
N ASP A 312 13.16 -18.00 -15.17
CA ASP A 312 13.74 -18.40 -16.46
C ASP A 312 15.27 -18.61 -16.41
N GLY A 313 15.77 -19.17 -15.31
CA GLY A 313 17.20 -19.42 -15.10
C GLY A 313 18.04 -18.17 -14.77
N ARG A 314 17.40 -17.02 -14.53
CA ARG A 314 18.09 -15.81 -14.08
C ARG A 314 18.50 -15.92 -12.62
N PRO A 315 19.60 -15.25 -12.23
CA PRO A 315 19.98 -15.11 -10.82
C PRO A 315 18.87 -14.49 -9.96
N ASP A 316 18.85 -14.83 -8.67
CA ASP A 316 17.89 -14.29 -7.71
C ASP A 316 18.11 -12.80 -7.42
N VAL A 317 19.30 -12.26 -7.68
CA VAL A 317 19.63 -10.83 -7.54
C VAL A 317 20.06 -10.29 -8.90
N LEU A 318 19.31 -9.31 -9.42
CA LEU A 318 19.62 -8.56 -10.63
C LEU A 318 19.95 -7.12 -10.29
N VAL A 319 21.05 -6.60 -10.86
CA VAL A 319 21.48 -5.22 -10.67
C VAL A 319 21.57 -4.51 -12.01
N THR A 320 21.36 -3.20 -12.04
CA THR A 320 21.64 -2.39 -13.23
C THR A 320 23.14 -2.21 -13.43
N ASP A 321 23.56 -1.96 -14.68
CA ASP A 321 24.95 -1.65 -15.01
C ASP A 321 25.47 -0.41 -14.22
N ALA A 322 24.61 0.55 -13.93
CA ALA A 322 24.95 1.71 -13.09
C ALA A 322 25.39 1.28 -11.67
N VAL A 323 24.67 0.34 -11.05
CA VAL A 323 25.04 -0.24 -9.74
C VAL A 323 26.31 -1.09 -9.87
N HIS A 324 26.43 -1.91 -10.89
CA HIS A 324 27.61 -2.73 -11.14
C HIS A 324 28.88 -1.91 -11.23
N ARG A 325 28.89 -0.79 -11.96
CA ARG A 325 30.09 0.06 -12.14
C ARG A 325 30.65 0.58 -10.82
N VAL A 326 29.80 0.88 -9.85
CA VAL A 326 30.22 1.41 -8.55
C VAL A 326 30.45 0.32 -7.50
N THR A 327 30.08 -0.93 -7.77
CA THR A 327 30.20 -2.06 -6.84
C THR A 327 31.05 -3.22 -7.38
N SER A 328 31.76 -3.03 -8.50
CA SER A 328 32.49 -4.09 -9.21
C SER A 328 33.55 -4.82 -8.36
N MET A 329 34.06 -4.19 -7.31
CA MET A 329 34.96 -4.83 -6.34
C MET A 329 34.16 -5.40 -5.17
N GLY A 330 34.19 -6.72 -4.98
CA GLY A 330 33.58 -7.41 -3.83
C GLY A 330 32.44 -8.37 -4.17
N PHE A 331 31.98 -8.36 -5.43
CA PHE A 331 30.94 -9.28 -5.91
C PHE A 331 31.33 -9.96 -7.22
N ALA A 332 30.80 -11.14 -7.43
CA ALA A 332 30.87 -11.81 -8.72
C ALA A 332 29.60 -11.47 -9.53
N PHE A 333 29.79 -11.07 -10.78
CA PHE A 333 28.71 -10.71 -11.68
C PHE A 333 28.60 -11.68 -12.86
N THR A 334 27.35 -11.92 -13.32
CA THR A 334 27.13 -12.63 -14.59
C THR A 334 27.42 -11.69 -15.76
N PRO A 335 27.56 -12.24 -16.99
CA PRO A 335 27.57 -11.39 -18.17
C PRO A 335 26.34 -10.49 -18.27
N ALA A 336 26.53 -9.26 -18.74
CA ALA A 336 25.46 -8.30 -18.92
C ALA A 336 24.40 -8.80 -19.91
N SER A 337 23.14 -8.50 -19.62
CA SER A 337 22.01 -8.75 -20.53
C SER A 337 21.11 -7.52 -20.61
N ALA A 338 20.62 -7.22 -21.81
CA ALA A 338 19.71 -6.10 -22.03
C ALA A 338 18.26 -6.54 -21.73
N ILE A 339 17.58 -5.80 -20.87
CA ILE A 339 16.17 -6.02 -20.52
C ILE A 339 15.34 -4.82 -20.99
N GLN A 340 14.26 -5.10 -21.73
CA GLN A 340 13.30 -4.06 -22.09
C GLN A 340 12.36 -3.81 -20.91
N VAL A 341 12.41 -2.58 -20.38
CA VAL A 341 11.50 -2.12 -19.33
C VAL A 341 10.31 -1.42 -19.98
N LYS A 342 9.10 -1.86 -19.64
CA LYS A 342 7.87 -1.27 -20.18
C LYS A 342 7.81 0.23 -19.87
N GLY A 343 7.52 1.04 -20.89
CA GLY A 343 7.48 2.50 -20.78
C GLY A 343 8.81 3.20 -21.06
N ARG A 344 9.91 2.46 -21.22
CA ARG A 344 11.21 3.00 -21.66
C ARG A 344 11.45 2.72 -23.15
N THR A 345 12.05 3.68 -23.83
CA THR A 345 12.48 3.52 -25.22
C THR A 345 13.81 2.77 -25.33
N GLN A 346 14.66 2.85 -24.30
CA GLN A 346 15.95 2.18 -24.23
C GLN A 346 15.91 0.98 -23.30
N SER A 347 16.58 -0.10 -23.70
CA SER A 347 16.82 -1.25 -22.83
C SER A 347 17.73 -0.88 -21.67
N VAL A 348 17.60 -1.61 -20.57
CA VAL A 348 18.47 -1.50 -19.38
C VAL A 348 19.43 -2.66 -19.36
N GLU A 349 20.72 -2.37 -19.32
CA GLU A 349 21.73 -3.41 -19.12
C GLU A 349 21.73 -3.86 -17.65
N THR A 350 21.68 -5.18 -17.45
CA THR A 350 21.54 -5.80 -16.13
C THR A 350 22.48 -7.00 -16.00
N LEU A 351 22.93 -7.23 -14.78
CA LEU A 351 23.80 -8.32 -14.41
C LEU A 351 23.22 -9.05 -13.20
N GLY A 352 23.45 -10.36 -13.11
CA GLY A 352 23.21 -11.06 -11.85
C GLY A 352 24.36 -10.83 -10.89
N ALA A 353 24.05 -10.61 -9.60
CA ALA A 353 25.06 -10.40 -8.57
C ALA A 353 25.05 -11.55 -7.54
N ARG A 354 26.25 -11.95 -7.07
CA ARG A 354 26.44 -12.92 -5.98
C ARG A 354 27.71 -12.59 -5.20
N ARG A 355 27.88 -13.18 -4.03
CA ARG A 355 29.17 -13.13 -3.31
C ARG A 355 30.29 -13.74 -4.13
N LEU A 356 31.53 -13.22 -3.92
CA LEU A 356 32.75 -13.81 -4.47
C LEU A 356 33.05 -15.16 -3.85
#